data_2d45954a03b32ed59155f3ab3fd7af1f
#
_entry.id   2d45954a03b32ed59155f3ab3fd7af1f
#
_cell.length_a   1.000
_cell.length_b   1.000
_cell.length_c   1.000
_cell.angle_alpha   90.00
_cell.angle_beta   90.00
_cell.angle_gamma   90.00
#
_symmetry.space_group_name_H-M   'P 1'
#
loop_
_entity.id
_entity.type
_entity.pdbx_description
1 polymer ?
#
loop_
_entity_poly.entity_id
_entity_poly.type
_entity_poly.pdbx_seq_one_letter_code
_entity_poly.pdbx_strand_id
1 'polypeptide(L)'
;MDVKTAYEQWLHDFAADADTIADLKAIANDPAEIEDRFYTELSFGTAGMRGVLGAGMNRMNRYNVRRATKGLAKYLLQNPQEAQRGVVIAYDSRRFSAEFARDTALVLAQEGVPAYLFDALRPVPILSYAVRHLHAIAGIVITASHNPPQYNGYKVYAEDGAQVGPEAADGITAFIRSTPYTDCKLMDEEEAKAKGLLKIIGNKEVDDDYIAQVKTLCIQPELLAEEGSKLSIVYTPIHGSGNVPVRRILREVGISNVSVVKEQELPDPNFSTVKVPNPEDPGAFVLAIKLADEVGAKVIFATDPDCDRLGVAVKTGNGDWQLLTGNQIGCVLLHYILSTKQKQGTLPKNGAAVKSIVSTSLANKIAASFGVEMFETLTGFKFIGEKIQQFQDTGSHTFLFGFEESYGFLSSTFVRDKDGVNASLLIAEVACACAAQGITLYDYVQSIFREYGYFVEKVVSKTLPGKDGLSRMKEIMKDLRENPPKELCGMKVTAVRDYLKGTRTADGKVEPTGLPKSDVLYFELEKGNWVCVRPSGTEPKIKLYVNTNASDKADAEKLNADLRVASEALLD
;
A
#
# COMPACT_ATOMS: atom_id res chain seq x y z
N MET A 1 -27.29 -5.24 19.71
CA MET A 1 -28.50 -5.83 19.07
C MET A 1 -28.19 -7.31 18.87
N ASP A 2 -29.11 -8.20 19.10
CA ASP A 2 -28.95 -9.62 18.80
C ASP A 2 -28.88 -9.83 17.27
N VAL A 3 -28.12 -10.82 16.83
CA VAL A 3 -27.82 -11.11 15.42
C VAL A 3 -29.08 -11.29 14.58
N LYS A 4 -30.04 -12.06 15.10
CA LYS A 4 -31.30 -12.32 14.40
C LYS A 4 -32.13 -11.05 14.25
N THR A 5 -32.23 -10.27 15.30
CA THR A 5 -32.92 -8.98 15.28
C THR A 5 -32.27 -8.01 14.30
N ALA A 6 -30.94 -7.98 14.20
CA ALA A 6 -30.23 -7.14 13.24
C ALA A 6 -30.51 -7.57 11.79
N TYR A 7 -30.52 -8.88 11.50
CA TYR A 7 -30.86 -9.43 10.20
C TYR A 7 -32.31 -9.09 9.79
N GLU A 8 -33.28 -9.29 10.68
CA GLU A 8 -34.69 -8.96 10.46
C GLU A 8 -34.90 -7.46 10.24
N GLN A 9 -34.17 -6.63 10.97
CA GLN A 9 -34.21 -5.18 10.81
C GLN A 9 -33.70 -4.76 9.42
N TRP A 10 -32.64 -5.37 8.93
CA TRP A 10 -32.12 -5.10 7.59
C TRP A 10 -33.11 -5.51 6.47
N LEU A 11 -33.81 -6.64 6.62
CA LEU A 11 -34.87 -7.05 5.69
C LEU A 11 -36.02 -6.05 5.66
N HIS A 12 -36.33 -5.42 6.79
CA HIS A 12 -37.38 -4.40 6.88
C HIS A 12 -36.90 -3.06 6.31
N ASP A 13 -35.77 -2.55 6.77
CA ASP A 13 -35.28 -1.19 6.46
C ASP A 13 -34.93 -1.02 4.99
N PHE A 14 -34.46 -2.09 4.35
CA PHE A 14 -34.04 -2.09 2.93
C PHE A 14 -34.97 -2.86 2.01
N ALA A 15 -36.22 -3.04 2.41
CA ALA A 15 -37.24 -3.80 1.64
C ALA A 15 -37.44 -3.31 0.19
N ALA A 16 -37.10 -2.03 -0.08
CA ALA A 16 -37.21 -1.45 -1.42
C ALA A 16 -35.97 -1.74 -2.32
N ASP A 17 -34.87 -2.26 -1.78
CA ASP A 17 -33.67 -2.64 -2.53
C ASP A 17 -33.71 -4.13 -2.86
N ALA A 18 -34.15 -4.45 -4.09
CA ALA A 18 -34.35 -5.84 -4.52
C ALA A 18 -33.07 -6.69 -4.45
N ASP A 19 -31.92 -6.12 -4.77
CA ASP A 19 -30.65 -6.84 -4.78
C ASP A 19 -30.19 -7.16 -3.35
N THR A 20 -30.28 -6.20 -2.44
CA THR A 20 -29.98 -6.40 -1.02
C THR A 20 -30.91 -7.43 -0.40
N ILE A 21 -32.21 -7.38 -0.71
CA ILE A 21 -33.18 -8.35 -0.21
C ILE A 21 -32.95 -9.75 -0.80
N ALA A 22 -32.58 -9.85 -2.07
CA ALA A 22 -32.25 -11.14 -2.67
C ALA A 22 -31.01 -11.78 -2.00
N ASP A 23 -29.95 -11.01 -1.74
CA ASP A 23 -28.74 -11.49 -1.06
C ASP A 23 -29.03 -11.91 0.38
N LEU A 24 -29.83 -11.15 1.13
CA LEU A 24 -30.23 -11.51 2.50
C LEU A 24 -31.12 -12.77 2.52
N LYS A 25 -32.07 -12.91 1.59
CA LYS A 25 -32.90 -14.11 1.48
C LYS A 25 -32.12 -15.36 1.11
N ALA A 26 -31.04 -15.21 0.33
CA ALA A 26 -30.18 -16.34 -0.05
C ALA A 26 -29.53 -17.03 1.16
N ILE A 27 -29.31 -16.30 2.24
CA ILE A 27 -28.71 -16.81 3.48
C ILE A 27 -29.73 -17.13 4.58
N ALA A 28 -31.03 -17.00 4.32
CA ALA A 28 -32.08 -17.14 5.36
C ALA A 28 -32.03 -18.48 6.11
N ASN A 29 -31.52 -19.53 5.50
CA ASN A 29 -31.40 -20.87 6.07
C ASN A 29 -29.96 -21.21 6.49
N ASP A 30 -29.04 -20.22 6.53
CA ASP A 30 -27.65 -20.38 6.94
C ASP A 30 -27.37 -19.53 8.18
N PRO A 31 -27.56 -20.07 9.39
CA PRO A 31 -27.32 -19.33 10.65
C PRO A 31 -25.87 -18.87 10.83
N ALA A 32 -24.89 -19.62 10.28
CA ALA A 32 -23.49 -19.27 10.39
C ALA A 32 -23.15 -18.03 9.53
N GLU A 33 -23.69 -17.97 8.31
CA GLU A 33 -23.53 -16.81 7.43
C GLU A 33 -24.29 -15.60 7.97
N ILE A 34 -25.47 -15.78 8.56
CA ILE A 34 -26.20 -14.69 9.23
C ILE A 34 -25.37 -14.18 10.42
N GLU A 35 -24.83 -15.07 11.26
CA GLU A 35 -23.95 -14.67 12.36
C GLU A 35 -22.75 -13.87 11.85
N ASP A 36 -22.04 -14.36 10.84
CA ASP A 36 -20.84 -13.69 10.28
C ASP A 36 -21.15 -12.30 9.70
N ARG A 37 -22.33 -12.11 9.11
CA ARG A 37 -22.73 -10.81 8.54
C ARG A 37 -23.26 -9.80 9.55
N PHE A 38 -23.72 -10.25 10.74
CA PHE A 38 -24.44 -9.39 11.68
C PHE A 38 -23.91 -9.38 13.13
N TYR A 39 -22.86 -10.20 13.48
CA TYR A 39 -22.33 -10.24 14.84
C TYR A 39 -21.62 -8.93 15.25
N THR A 40 -21.14 -8.16 14.28
CA THR A 40 -20.47 -6.87 14.49
C THR A 40 -20.68 -5.93 13.30
N GLU A 41 -20.37 -4.66 13.48
CA GLU A 41 -20.26 -3.71 12.38
C GLU A 41 -18.88 -3.80 11.72
N LEU A 42 -18.82 -3.55 10.41
CA LEU A 42 -17.54 -3.42 9.69
C LEU A 42 -16.74 -2.27 10.30
N SER A 43 -15.54 -2.59 10.76
CA SER A 43 -14.71 -1.61 11.46
C SER A 43 -14.17 -0.55 10.51
N PHE A 44 -14.18 0.70 10.97
CA PHE A 44 -13.47 1.82 10.34
C PHE A 44 -12.24 2.16 11.19
N GLY A 45 -11.11 2.38 10.56
CA GLY A 45 -9.87 2.74 11.24
C GLY A 45 -8.94 3.56 10.34
N THR A 46 -7.68 3.71 10.69
CA THR A 46 -6.69 4.49 9.92
C THR A 46 -6.45 3.97 8.49
N ALA A 47 -6.79 2.71 8.22
CA ALA A 47 -6.78 2.13 6.88
C ALA A 47 -8.17 2.22 6.19
N GLY A 48 -9.12 2.97 6.78
CA GLY A 48 -10.52 3.03 6.33
C GLY A 48 -11.31 1.77 6.68
N MET A 49 -12.25 1.36 5.81
CA MET A 49 -12.98 0.09 5.90
C MET A 49 -12.53 -0.85 4.80
N ARG A 50 -12.53 -2.15 5.07
CA ARG A 50 -12.31 -3.20 4.08
C ARG A 50 -13.06 -4.45 4.49
N GLY A 51 -13.76 -5.08 3.55
CA GLY A 51 -14.51 -6.29 3.83
C GLY A 51 -14.96 -7.02 2.57
N VAL A 52 -15.54 -8.18 2.76
CA VAL A 52 -16.21 -8.95 1.71
C VAL A 52 -17.47 -8.22 1.26
N LEU A 53 -17.74 -8.18 -0.03
CA LEU A 53 -18.95 -7.62 -0.61
C LEU A 53 -20.19 -8.45 -0.21
N GLY A 54 -21.30 -7.79 0.09
CA GLY A 54 -22.57 -8.43 0.42
C GLY A 54 -23.44 -7.56 1.35
N ALA A 55 -24.68 -7.96 1.53
CA ALA A 55 -25.60 -7.33 2.47
C ALA A 55 -25.25 -7.72 3.91
N GLY A 56 -25.34 -6.76 4.84
CA GLY A 56 -25.07 -6.96 6.26
C GLY A 56 -24.16 -5.90 6.86
N MET A 57 -24.14 -5.84 8.18
CA MET A 57 -23.37 -4.85 8.95
C MET A 57 -21.87 -5.08 8.84
N ASN A 58 -21.43 -6.34 8.73
CA ASN A 58 -20.02 -6.75 8.62
C ASN A 58 -19.63 -7.06 7.17
N ARG A 59 -20.17 -6.33 6.20
CA ARG A 59 -19.91 -6.50 4.77
C ARG A 59 -19.68 -5.14 4.11
N MET A 60 -18.91 -5.13 3.01
CA MET A 60 -18.84 -3.95 2.13
C MET A 60 -20.08 -3.90 1.26
N ASN A 61 -20.85 -2.83 1.41
CA ASN A 61 -22.04 -2.54 0.64
C ASN A 61 -22.33 -1.03 0.61
N ARG A 62 -23.29 -0.63 -0.21
CA ARG A 62 -23.68 0.78 -0.35
C ARG A 62 -24.10 1.45 0.96
N TYR A 63 -24.72 0.71 1.88
CA TYR A 63 -25.21 1.26 3.15
C TYR A 63 -24.07 1.56 4.11
N ASN A 64 -23.08 0.68 4.21
CA ASN A 64 -21.87 0.93 4.97
C ASN A 64 -21.04 2.08 4.37
N VAL A 65 -20.93 2.15 3.03
CA VAL A 65 -20.25 3.27 2.35
C VAL A 65 -20.96 4.59 2.60
N ARG A 66 -22.28 4.66 2.42
CA ARG A 66 -23.08 5.89 2.67
C ARG A 66 -22.99 6.32 4.13
N ARG A 67 -23.06 5.38 5.06
CA ARG A 67 -22.94 5.65 6.49
C ARG A 67 -21.55 6.18 6.87
N ALA A 68 -20.49 5.57 6.33
CA ALA A 68 -19.12 6.05 6.52
C ALA A 68 -18.95 7.46 5.93
N THR A 69 -19.47 7.70 4.75
CA THR A 69 -19.43 9.02 4.10
C THR A 69 -20.17 10.09 4.89
N LYS A 70 -21.36 9.78 5.39
CA LYS A 70 -22.11 10.72 6.25
C LYS A 70 -21.38 10.97 7.56
N GLY A 71 -20.74 9.96 8.15
CA GLY A 71 -19.90 10.14 9.32
C GLY A 71 -18.70 11.05 9.05
N LEU A 72 -18.03 10.86 7.91
CA LEU A 72 -16.96 11.76 7.46
C LEU A 72 -17.48 13.18 7.22
N ALA A 73 -18.60 13.35 6.53
CA ALA A 73 -19.19 14.67 6.29
C ALA A 73 -19.46 15.42 7.61
N LYS A 74 -20.07 14.75 8.60
CA LYS A 74 -20.29 15.31 9.94
C LYS A 74 -18.99 15.70 10.65
N TYR A 75 -17.95 14.89 10.50
CA TYR A 75 -16.62 15.19 11.04
C TYR A 75 -16.03 16.45 10.40
N LEU A 76 -16.06 16.55 9.07
CA LEU A 76 -15.57 17.73 8.33
C LEU A 76 -16.38 18.99 8.65
N LEU A 77 -17.68 18.86 8.80
CA LEU A 77 -18.61 19.98 9.11
C LEU A 77 -18.48 20.51 10.56
N GLN A 78 -17.60 19.93 11.39
CA GLN A 78 -17.19 20.60 12.62
C GLN A 78 -16.45 21.93 12.32
N ASN A 79 -15.84 22.03 11.12
CA ASN A 79 -15.33 23.27 10.56
C ASN A 79 -15.98 23.53 9.18
N PRO A 80 -17.16 24.18 9.13
CA PRO A 80 -17.92 24.35 7.89
C PRO A 80 -17.19 25.13 6.79
N GLN A 81 -16.30 26.07 7.14
CA GLN A 81 -15.53 26.83 6.15
C GLN A 81 -14.51 25.93 5.44
N GLU A 82 -13.77 25.11 6.20
CA GLU A 82 -12.82 24.16 5.63
C GLU A 82 -13.52 23.06 4.82
N ALA A 83 -14.69 22.60 5.26
CA ALA A 83 -15.48 21.59 4.54
C ALA A 83 -15.86 22.04 3.11
N GLN A 84 -15.96 23.36 2.86
CA GLN A 84 -16.24 23.90 1.51
C GLN A 84 -15.08 23.72 0.52
N ARG A 85 -13.89 23.34 0.99
CA ARG A 85 -12.78 22.94 0.13
C ARG A 85 -13.07 21.63 -0.60
N GLY A 86 -14.02 20.84 -0.11
CA GLY A 86 -14.54 19.65 -0.75
C GLY A 86 -13.66 18.42 -0.59
N VAL A 87 -14.14 17.29 -1.13
CA VAL A 87 -13.53 15.97 -1.02
C VAL A 87 -13.30 15.38 -2.40
N VAL A 88 -12.08 14.93 -2.67
CA VAL A 88 -11.72 14.22 -3.93
C VAL A 88 -12.06 12.75 -3.81
N ILE A 89 -12.65 12.15 -4.85
CA ILE A 89 -13.07 10.75 -4.84
C ILE A 89 -12.52 10.03 -6.06
N ALA A 90 -11.73 8.97 -5.81
CA ALA A 90 -11.22 8.04 -6.81
C ALA A 90 -11.71 6.61 -6.53
N TYR A 91 -11.54 5.73 -7.51
CA TYR A 91 -11.94 4.34 -7.41
C TYR A 91 -11.13 3.45 -8.34
N ASP A 92 -11.06 2.17 -8.02
CA ASP A 92 -10.41 1.14 -8.84
C ASP A 92 -11.41 0.36 -9.72
N SER A 93 -10.94 -0.75 -10.33
CA SER A 93 -11.71 -1.59 -11.25
C SER A 93 -12.63 -2.62 -10.57
N ARG A 94 -12.69 -2.67 -9.24
CA ARG A 94 -13.46 -3.67 -8.49
C ARG A 94 -14.97 -3.54 -8.68
N ARG A 95 -15.69 -4.63 -8.43
CA ARG A 95 -17.16 -4.62 -8.38
C ARG A 95 -17.64 -3.52 -7.44
N PHE A 96 -18.60 -2.74 -7.90
CA PHE A 96 -19.25 -1.66 -7.17
C PHE A 96 -18.34 -0.46 -6.84
N SER A 97 -17.07 -0.42 -7.27
CA SER A 97 -16.21 0.72 -6.94
C SER A 97 -16.73 2.04 -7.51
N ALA A 98 -17.19 2.06 -8.75
CA ALA A 98 -17.77 3.25 -9.39
C ALA A 98 -19.09 3.66 -8.72
N GLU A 99 -19.97 2.69 -8.42
CA GLU A 99 -21.27 2.93 -7.76
C GLU A 99 -21.05 3.47 -6.32
N PHE A 100 -20.12 2.89 -5.57
CA PHE A 100 -19.78 3.37 -4.23
C PHE A 100 -19.15 4.76 -4.26
N ALA A 101 -18.30 5.06 -5.25
CA ALA A 101 -17.72 6.38 -5.43
C ALA A 101 -18.80 7.43 -5.76
N ARG A 102 -19.77 7.09 -6.63
CA ARG A 102 -20.93 7.93 -6.94
C ARG A 102 -21.81 8.14 -5.71
N ASP A 103 -22.17 7.07 -4.98
CA ASP A 103 -22.95 7.17 -3.73
C ASP A 103 -22.24 8.07 -2.71
N THR A 104 -20.91 7.94 -2.57
CA THR A 104 -20.07 8.79 -1.73
C THR A 104 -20.21 10.27 -2.12
N ALA A 105 -20.08 10.60 -3.41
CA ALA A 105 -20.22 11.97 -3.88
C ALA A 105 -21.61 12.57 -3.59
N LEU A 106 -22.68 11.79 -3.80
CA LEU A 106 -24.05 12.24 -3.59
C LEU A 106 -24.45 12.34 -2.11
N VAL A 107 -23.86 11.54 -1.23
CA VAL A 107 -24.00 11.70 0.24
C VAL A 107 -23.30 12.98 0.71
N LEU A 108 -22.06 13.25 0.24
CA LEU A 108 -21.34 14.48 0.57
C LEU A 108 -22.15 15.71 0.11
N ALA A 109 -22.64 15.69 -1.13
CA ALA A 109 -23.50 16.76 -1.66
C ALA A 109 -24.77 16.95 -0.83
N GLN A 110 -25.43 15.87 -0.39
CA GLN A 110 -26.62 15.93 0.47
C GLN A 110 -26.33 16.59 1.82
N GLU A 111 -25.12 16.41 2.36
CA GLU A 111 -24.68 17.06 3.61
C GLU A 111 -24.08 18.45 3.36
N GLY A 112 -24.06 18.95 2.11
CA GLY A 112 -23.56 20.30 1.76
C GLY A 112 -22.04 20.39 1.62
N VAL A 113 -21.34 19.26 1.51
CA VAL A 113 -19.88 19.19 1.27
C VAL A 113 -19.62 18.97 -0.22
N PRO A 114 -18.84 19.84 -0.90
CA PRO A 114 -18.50 19.65 -2.31
C PRO A 114 -17.73 18.35 -2.55
N ALA A 115 -18.02 17.67 -3.64
CA ALA A 115 -17.37 16.43 -4.07
C ALA A 115 -16.73 16.61 -5.46
N TYR A 116 -15.48 16.19 -5.59
CA TYR A 116 -14.72 16.13 -6.84
C TYR A 116 -14.55 14.66 -7.22
N LEU A 117 -15.42 14.14 -8.09
CA LEU A 117 -15.43 12.74 -8.49
C LEU A 117 -14.65 12.57 -9.79
N PHE A 118 -13.68 11.66 -9.84
CA PHE A 118 -13.00 11.31 -11.08
C PHE A 118 -13.97 10.68 -12.09
N ASP A 119 -13.81 11.06 -13.36
CA ASP A 119 -14.62 10.59 -14.50
C ASP A 119 -14.43 9.11 -14.84
N ALA A 120 -13.29 8.53 -14.43
CA ALA A 120 -12.97 7.11 -14.58
C ALA A 120 -12.09 6.66 -13.41
N LEU A 121 -11.76 5.37 -13.36
CA LEU A 121 -10.88 4.83 -12.31
C LEU A 121 -9.53 5.56 -12.30
N ARG A 122 -9.02 5.85 -11.11
CA ARG A 122 -7.72 6.50 -10.89
C ARG A 122 -6.96 5.82 -9.76
N PRO A 123 -5.61 5.73 -9.89
CA PRO A 123 -4.76 5.17 -8.86
C PRO A 123 -4.70 6.03 -7.59
N VAL A 124 -4.35 5.37 -6.48
CA VAL A 124 -4.10 6.00 -5.18
C VAL A 124 -3.14 7.20 -5.27
N PRO A 125 -1.98 7.13 -5.95
CA PRO A 125 -1.09 8.29 -6.03
C PRO A 125 -1.72 9.50 -6.72
N ILE A 126 -2.59 9.31 -7.71
CA ILE A 126 -3.30 10.43 -8.35
C ILE A 126 -4.32 11.04 -7.38
N LEU A 127 -5.01 10.22 -6.56
CA LEU A 127 -5.87 10.76 -5.49
C LEU A 127 -5.06 11.59 -4.49
N SER A 128 -3.96 11.05 -3.95
CA SER A 128 -3.09 11.74 -3.01
C SER A 128 -2.59 13.08 -3.57
N TYR A 129 -2.18 13.09 -4.83
CA TYR A 129 -1.81 14.31 -5.55
C TYR A 129 -2.98 15.27 -5.69
N ALA A 130 -4.15 14.79 -6.12
CA ALA A 130 -5.33 15.62 -6.37
C ALA A 130 -5.83 16.34 -5.12
N VAL A 131 -5.82 15.67 -3.95
CA VAL A 131 -6.17 16.30 -2.67
C VAL A 131 -5.32 17.55 -2.43
N ARG A 132 -4.01 17.44 -2.63
CA ARG A 132 -3.06 18.54 -2.43
C ARG A 132 -3.18 19.61 -3.54
N HIS A 133 -3.26 19.19 -4.79
CA HIS A 133 -3.31 20.06 -5.97
C HIS A 133 -4.59 20.92 -6.00
N LEU A 134 -5.72 20.35 -5.66
CA LEU A 134 -7.01 21.02 -5.58
C LEU A 134 -7.26 21.71 -4.22
N HIS A 135 -6.32 21.61 -3.27
CA HIS A 135 -6.46 22.08 -1.90
C HIS A 135 -7.73 21.53 -1.21
N ALA A 136 -8.14 20.30 -1.55
CA ALA A 136 -9.30 19.66 -0.93
C ALA A 136 -9.03 19.33 0.55
N ILE A 137 -10.11 19.30 1.37
CA ILE A 137 -9.98 19.01 2.81
C ILE A 137 -9.74 17.53 3.08
N ALA A 138 -10.15 16.65 2.15
CA ALA A 138 -9.99 15.22 2.28
C ALA A 138 -10.00 14.53 0.91
N GLY A 139 -9.60 13.27 0.89
CA GLY A 139 -9.74 12.36 -0.25
C GLY A 139 -10.37 11.04 0.15
N ILE A 140 -11.02 10.38 -0.79
CA ILE A 140 -11.57 9.03 -0.62
C ILE A 140 -11.17 8.19 -1.82
N VAL A 141 -10.70 6.96 -1.58
CA VAL A 141 -10.56 5.98 -2.65
C VAL A 141 -11.34 4.70 -2.33
N ILE A 142 -12.13 4.28 -3.30
CA ILE A 142 -12.88 3.02 -3.22
C ILE A 142 -12.03 1.93 -3.84
N THR A 143 -11.41 1.13 -2.97
CA THR A 143 -10.50 0.05 -3.35
C THR A 143 -10.25 -0.92 -2.20
N ALA A 144 -9.95 -2.17 -2.51
CA ALA A 144 -9.36 -3.12 -1.58
C ALA A 144 -7.91 -3.50 -1.99
N SER A 145 -7.23 -2.64 -2.78
CA SER A 145 -5.86 -2.86 -3.25
C SER A 145 -5.74 -4.25 -3.91
N HIS A 146 -4.83 -5.08 -3.45
CA HIS A 146 -4.51 -6.41 -3.98
C HIS A 146 -5.37 -7.56 -3.42
N ASN A 147 -6.41 -7.29 -2.61
CA ASN A 147 -7.27 -8.35 -2.07
C ASN A 147 -8.02 -9.10 -3.20
N PRO A 148 -8.47 -10.35 -2.94
CA PRO A 148 -9.30 -11.10 -3.88
C PRO A 148 -10.55 -10.34 -4.37
N PRO A 149 -11.17 -10.76 -5.50
CA PRO A 149 -12.25 -10.00 -6.15
C PRO A 149 -13.53 -9.83 -5.32
N GLN A 150 -13.75 -10.69 -4.32
CA GLN A 150 -14.91 -10.57 -3.42
C GLN A 150 -14.78 -9.45 -2.37
N TYR A 151 -13.63 -8.77 -2.29
CA TYR A 151 -13.40 -7.66 -1.38
C TYR A 151 -13.57 -6.30 -2.05
N ASN A 152 -14.04 -5.33 -1.27
CA ASN A 152 -13.87 -3.91 -1.59
C ASN A 152 -13.55 -3.12 -0.31
N GLY A 153 -13.28 -1.83 -0.44
CA GLY A 153 -12.91 -0.99 0.69
C GLY A 153 -13.15 0.49 0.44
N TYR A 154 -12.95 1.27 1.48
CA TYR A 154 -13.17 2.71 1.52
C TYR A 154 -12.05 3.34 2.37
N LYS A 155 -11.05 3.95 1.73
CA LYS A 155 -9.92 4.59 2.40
C LYS A 155 -10.11 6.10 2.43
N VAL A 156 -9.76 6.75 3.54
CA VAL A 156 -9.83 8.21 3.70
C VAL A 156 -8.44 8.81 3.81
N TYR A 157 -8.23 9.91 3.11
CA TYR A 157 -7.01 10.70 3.06
C TYR A 157 -7.26 12.09 3.64
N ALA A 158 -6.29 12.61 4.39
CA ALA A 158 -6.33 13.96 4.93
C ALA A 158 -5.88 15.00 3.87
N GLU A 159 -5.96 16.27 4.22
CA GLU A 159 -5.62 17.40 3.33
C GLU A 159 -4.17 17.42 2.86
N ASP A 160 -3.26 16.77 3.59
CA ASP A 160 -1.86 16.59 3.20
C ASP A 160 -1.65 15.49 2.14
N GLY A 161 -2.72 14.75 1.77
CA GLY A 161 -2.69 13.66 0.80
C GLY A 161 -2.23 12.32 1.39
N ALA A 162 -2.00 12.20 2.70
CA ALA A 162 -1.73 10.94 3.39
C ALA A 162 -3.02 10.32 3.94
N GLN A 163 -3.03 9.01 4.21
CA GLN A 163 -4.14 8.36 4.91
C GLN A 163 -4.31 8.97 6.31
N VAL A 164 -5.56 9.12 6.75
CA VAL A 164 -5.89 9.73 8.04
C VAL A 164 -5.17 9.06 9.21
N GLY A 165 -4.70 9.88 10.15
CA GLY A 165 -4.09 9.44 11.40
C GLY A 165 -5.13 8.87 12.38
N PRO A 166 -4.66 8.30 13.52
CA PRO A 166 -5.54 7.66 14.52
C PRO A 166 -6.60 8.61 15.08
N GLU A 167 -6.25 9.84 15.42
CA GLU A 167 -7.17 10.82 16.00
C GLU A 167 -8.34 11.15 15.06
N ALA A 168 -8.04 11.43 13.78
CA ALA A 168 -9.07 11.69 12.78
C ALA A 168 -9.93 10.44 12.52
N ALA A 169 -9.30 9.24 12.45
CA ALA A 169 -10.03 7.99 12.27
C ALA A 169 -10.99 7.71 13.44
N ASP A 170 -10.58 7.97 14.67
CA ASP A 170 -11.44 7.82 15.86
C ASP A 170 -12.59 8.83 15.86
N GLY A 171 -12.32 10.09 15.49
CA GLY A 171 -13.33 11.12 15.34
C GLY A 171 -14.38 10.78 14.28
N ILE A 172 -13.95 10.33 13.10
CA ILE A 172 -14.83 9.87 12.02
C ILE A 172 -15.65 8.67 12.49
N THR A 173 -15.02 7.70 13.16
CA THR A 173 -15.68 6.48 13.68
C THR A 173 -16.80 6.82 14.66
N ALA A 174 -16.59 7.81 15.52
CA ALA A 174 -17.63 8.26 16.46
C ALA A 174 -18.89 8.76 15.73
N PHE A 175 -18.71 9.54 14.66
CA PHE A 175 -19.84 9.99 13.84
C PHE A 175 -20.48 8.86 13.02
N ILE A 176 -19.71 7.91 12.49
CA ILE A 176 -20.24 6.73 11.81
C ILE A 176 -21.17 5.95 12.76
N ARG A 177 -20.71 5.65 13.96
CA ARG A 177 -21.47 4.88 14.98
C ARG A 177 -22.77 5.59 15.40
N SER A 178 -22.76 6.92 15.46
CA SER A 178 -23.96 7.72 15.82
C SER A 178 -24.93 7.95 14.64
N THR A 179 -24.61 7.45 13.44
CA THR A 179 -25.43 7.68 12.23
C THR A 179 -26.23 6.40 11.90
N PRO A 180 -27.56 6.45 11.93
CA PRO A 180 -28.40 5.34 11.46
C PRO A 180 -28.22 5.07 9.95
N TYR A 181 -28.33 3.83 9.53
CA TYR A 181 -28.25 3.45 8.10
C TYR A 181 -29.33 4.13 7.26
N THR A 182 -30.54 4.26 7.80
CA THR A 182 -31.71 4.85 7.13
C THR A 182 -31.61 6.36 6.91
N ASP A 183 -30.70 7.03 7.61
CA ASP A 183 -30.52 8.49 7.50
C ASP A 183 -29.58 8.90 6.37
N CYS A 184 -28.93 7.93 5.70
CA CYS A 184 -27.93 8.17 4.67
C CYS A 184 -28.59 8.40 3.30
N LYS A 185 -29.12 9.59 3.07
CA LYS A 185 -29.78 9.99 1.83
C LYS A 185 -28.76 10.43 0.79
N LEU A 186 -29.15 10.30 -0.48
CA LEU A 186 -28.42 10.80 -1.64
C LEU A 186 -29.11 12.07 -2.16
N MET A 187 -28.34 13.08 -2.51
CA MET A 187 -28.84 14.16 -3.35
C MET A 187 -29.05 13.65 -4.78
N ASP A 188 -30.02 14.20 -5.50
CA ASP A 188 -30.10 13.95 -6.94
C ASP A 188 -28.84 14.45 -7.65
N GLU A 189 -28.33 13.70 -8.63
CA GLU A 189 -27.05 14.01 -9.25
C GLU A 189 -27.10 15.33 -10.03
N GLU A 190 -28.16 15.59 -10.76
CA GLU A 190 -28.32 16.84 -11.53
C GLU A 190 -28.52 18.03 -10.60
N GLU A 191 -29.23 17.84 -9.49
CA GLU A 191 -29.32 18.85 -8.42
C GLU A 191 -27.95 19.14 -7.81
N ALA A 192 -27.16 18.11 -7.51
CA ALA A 192 -25.80 18.26 -6.94
C ALA A 192 -24.88 19.04 -7.90
N LYS A 193 -24.93 18.73 -9.20
CA LYS A 193 -24.19 19.47 -10.24
C LYS A 193 -24.65 20.93 -10.34
N ALA A 194 -25.95 21.14 -10.38
CA ALA A 194 -26.54 22.48 -10.49
C ALA A 194 -26.19 23.38 -9.30
N LYS A 195 -26.08 22.80 -8.11
CA LYS A 195 -25.67 23.50 -6.87
C LYS A 195 -24.14 23.67 -6.75
N GLY A 196 -23.33 23.11 -7.68
CA GLY A 196 -21.88 23.12 -7.60
C GLY A 196 -21.30 22.21 -6.52
N LEU A 197 -22.12 21.30 -5.97
CA LEU A 197 -21.72 20.32 -4.94
C LEU A 197 -21.17 19.02 -5.51
N LEU A 198 -21.30 18.80 -6.82
CA LEU A 198 -20.65 17.70 -7.54
C LEU A 198 -19.95 18.25 -8.77
N LYS A 199 -18.64 18.05 -8.84
CA LYS A 199 -17.82 18.32 -10.01
C LYS A 199 -17.15 17.04 -10.47
N ILE A 200 -17.31 16.72 -11.75
CA ILE A 200 -16.56 15.64 -12.40
C ILE A 200 -15.20 16.20 -12.82
N ILE A 201 -14.12 15.50 -12.45
CA ILE A 201 -12.73 15.89 -12.71
C ILE A 201 -11.99 14.78 -13.48
N GLY A 202 -10.88 15.13 -14.11
CA GLY A 202 -10.09 14.17 -14.89
C GLY A 202 -8.79 14.76 -15.43
N ASN A 203 -8.48 14.45 -16.68
CA ASN A 203 -7.18 14.72 -17.29
C ASN A 203 -6.70 16.17 -17.15
N LYS A 204 -7.54 17.15 -17.52
CA LYS A 204 -7.16 18.57 -17.53
C LYS A 204 -7.01 19.17 -16.15
N GLU A 205 -7.79 18.71 -15.19
CA GLU A 205 -7.80 19.25 -13.83
C GLU A 205 -6.67 18.67 -12.96
N VAL A 206 -6.26 17.41 -13.23
CA VAL A 206 -5.36 16.69 -12.33
C VAL A 206 -4.29 15.89 -13.07
N ASP A 207 -4.68 14.98 -14.00
CA ASP A 207 -3.77 13.96 -14.51
C ASP A 207 -2.60 14.55 -15.31
N ASP A 208 -2.86 15.63 -16.08
CA ASP A 208 -1.81 16.26 -16.90
C ASP A 208 -0.71 16.85 -16.01
N ASP A 209 -1.11 17.55 -14.93
CA ASP A 209 -0.16 18.11 -13.98
C ASP A 209 0.55 17.05 -13.16
N TYR A 210 -0.17 16.00 -12.72
CA TYR A 210 0.44 14.87 -12.03
C TYR A 210 1.53 14.21 -12.89
N ILE A 211 1.25 13.89 -14.14
CA ILE A 211 2.24 13.29 -15.07
C ILE A 211 3.42 14.24 -15.29
N ALA A 212 3.16 15.55 -15.44
CA ALA A 212 4.23 16.54 -15.55
C ALA A 212 5.13 16.56 -14.31
N GLN A 213 4.53 16.46 -13.10
CA GLN A 213 5.30 16.36 -11.85
C GLN A 213 6.09 15.04 -11.76
N VAL A 214 5.48 13.90 -12.09
CA VAL A 214 6.19 12.60 -12.08
C VAL A 214 7.37 12.61 -13.06
N LYS A 215 7.23 13.25 -14.22
CA LYS A 215 8.31 13.40 -15.20
C LYS A 215 9.54 14.13 -14.64
N THR A 216 9.36 15.07 -13.69
CA THR A 216 10.48 15.76 -13.03
C THR A 216 11.31 14.86 -12.12
N LEU A 217 10.82 13.68 -11.78
CA LEU A 217 11.53 12.69 -10.96
C LEU A 217 12.54 11.85 -11.76
N CYS A 218 12.49 11.94 -13.10
CA CYS A 218 13.52 11.35 -13.96
C CYS A 218 14.89 11.96 -13.64
N ILE A 219 15.87 11.12 -13.32
CA ILE A 219 17.20 11.57 -12.89
C ILE A 219 18.13 11.78 -14.08
N GLN A 220 17.96 10.96 -15.14
CA GLN A 220 18.78 11.02 -16.37
C GLN A 220 17.86 11.13 -17.61
N PRO A 221 17.17 12.27 -17.81
CA PRO A 221 16.23 12.42 -18.91
C PRO A 221 16.91 12.32 -20.29
N GLU A 222 18.16 12.75 -20.43
CA GLU A 222 18.94 12.63 -21.66
C GLU A 222 19.17 11.16 -22.04
N LEU A 223 19.51 10.32 -21.04
CA LEU A 223 19.66 8.87 -21.26
C LEU A 223 18.37 8.24 -21.76
N LEU A 224 17.23 8.60 -21.18
CA LEU A 224 15.94 8.07 -21.61
C LEU A 224 15.55 8.56 -23.01
N ALA A 225 15.90 9.79 -23.37
CA ALA A 225 15.66 10.32 -24.72
C ALA A 225 16.49 9.58 -25.79
N GLU A 226 17.73 9.18 -25.48
CA GLU A 226 18.65 8.51 -26.39
C GLU A 226 18.44 6.99 -26.47
N GLU A 227 18.22 6.34 -25.34
CA GLU A 227 18.24 4.89 -25.19
C GLU A 227 16.86 4.27 -24.88
N GLY A 228 15.89 5.08 -24.39
CA GLY A 228 14.61 4.58 -23.91
C GLY A 228 13.80 3.80 -24.94
N SER A 229 13.85 4.20 -26.21
CA SER A 229 13.14 3.50 -27.29
C SER A 229 13.70 2.10 -27.60
N LYS A 230 14.94 1.82 -27.21
CA LYS A 230 15.61 0.52 -27.39
C LYS A 230 15.26 -0.48 -26.28
N LEU A 231 14.78 0.02 -25.13
CA LEU A 231 14.38 -0.81 -24.00
C LEU A 231 13.02 -1.45 -24.26
N SER A 232 12.96 -2.78 -24.28
CA SER A 232 11.71 -3.54 -24.37
C SER A 232 11.22 -3.92 -22.97
N ILE A 233 10.00 -3.49 -22.64
CA ILE A 233 9.33 -3.78 -21.37
C ILE A 233 8.00 -4.48 -21.66
N VAL A 234 7.66 -5.48 -20.85
CA VAL A 234 6.30 -5.97 -20.75
C VAL A 234 5.64 -5.39 -19.50
N TYR A 235 4.44 -4.88 -19.65
CA TYR A 235 3.66 -4.32 -18.56
C TYR A 235 2.32 -5.03 -18.39
N THR A 236 1.95 -5.32 -17.17
CA THR A 236 0.59 -5.71 -16.80
C THR A 236 0.02 -4.82 -15.70
N PRO A 237 -1.10 -4.15 -15.95
CA PRO A 237 -1.85 -3.42 -14.92
C PRO A 237 -2.67 -4.34 -14.00
N ILE A 238 -2.67 -5.65 -14.24
CA ILE A 238 -3.54 -6.65 -13.56
C ILE A 238 -4.99 -6.13 -13.47
N HIS A 239 -5.56 -5.71 -14.61
CA HIS A 239 -6.90 -5.13 -14.73
C HIS A 239 -7.13 -3.81 -13.96
N GLY A 240 -6.05 -3.18 -13.44
CA GLY A 240 -6.13 -2.05 -12.51
C GLY A 240 -6.03 -0.67 -13.16
N SER A 241 -6.04 0.33 -12.30
CA SER A 241 -6.03 1.75 -12.63
C SER A 241 -4.68 2.27 -13.18
N GLY A 242 -3.61 1.48 -13.03
CA GLY A 242 -2.27 1.83 -13.53
C GLY A 242 -2.13 1.84 -15.06
N ASN A 243 -3.03 1.16 -15.80
CA ASN A 243 -2.91 1.00 -17.26
C ASN A 243 -2.62 2.31 -18.01
N VAL A 244 -3.41 3.33 -17.76
CA VAL A 244 -3.28 4.62 -18.45
C VAL A 244 -2.06 5.42 -17.99
N PRO A 245 -1.90 5.74 -16.68
CA PRO A 245 -0.82 6.63 -16.23
C PRO A 245 0.57 6.01 -16.33
N VAL A 246 0.75 4.71 -16.09
CA VAL A 246 2.07 4.05 -16.24
C VAL A 246 2.51 4.07 -17.70
N ARG A 247 1.64 3.71 -18.62
CA ARG A 247 1.96 3.75 -20.06
C ARG A 247 2.20 5.16 -20.56
N ARG A 248 1.46 6.13 -20.02
CA ARG A 248 1.61 7.53 -20.38
C ARG A 248 2.98 8.06 -19.96
N ILE A 249 3.37 7.87 -18.69
CA ILE A 249 4.66 8.38 -18.21
C ILE A 249 5.83 7.72 -18.94
N LEU A 250 5.82 6.40 -19.14
CA LEU A 250 6.88 5.69 -19.88
C LEU A 250 7.04 6.25 -21.29
N ARG A 251 5.94 6.45 -22.02
CA ARG A 251 5.97 7.05 -23.35
C ARG A 251 6.49 8.48 -23.34
N GLU A 252 6.05 9.32 -22.39
CA GLU A 252 6.43 10.73 -22.33
C GLU A 252 7.90 10.96 -21.94
N VAL A 253 8.55 9.97 -21.33
CA VAL A 253 10.00 10.02 -21.04
C VAL A 253 10.86 9.33 -22.10
N GLY A 254 10.27 8.84 -23.21
CA GLY A 254 11.01 8.25 -24.34
C GLY A 254 11.00 6.71 -24.40
N ILE A 255 10.39 6.03 -23.45
CA ILE A 255 10.26 4.56 -23.45
C ILE A 255 9.00 4.18 -24.24
N SER A 256 9.17 3.93 -25.52
CA SER A 256 8.05 3.66 -26.45
C SER A 256 7.78 2.17 -26.71
N ASN A 257 8.74 1.29 -26.42
CA ASN A 257 8.61 -0.15 -26.68
C ASN A 257 8.07 -0.87 -25.43
N VAL A 258 6.78 -0.62 -25.12
CA VAL A 258 6.07 -1.23 -23.99
C VAL A 258 4.96 -2.12 -24.52
N SER A 259 5.13 -3.44 -24.35
CA SER A 259 4.11 -4.44 -24.68
C SER A 259 3.21 -4.68 -23.47
N VAL A 260 1.89 -4.53 -23.64
CA VAL A 260 0.91 -4.72 -22.57
C VAL A 260 0.26 -6.09 -22.68
N VAL A 261 0.09 -6.80 -21.56
CA VAL A 261 -0.64 -8.07 -21.51
C VAL A 261 -2.11 -7.81 -21.84
N LYS A 262 -2.54 -8.21 -23.03
CA LYS A 262 -3.86 -7.93 -23.59
C LYS A 262 -5.01 -8.40 -22.70
N GLU A 263 -4.87 -9.58 -22.13
CA GLU A 263 -5.86 -10.22 -21.29
C GLU A 263 -6.04 -9.51 -19.94
N GLN A 264 -5.04 -8.70 -19.53
CA GLN A 264 -5.02 -7.97 -18.26
C GLN A 264 -5.08 -6.45 -18.46
N GLU A 265 -5.17 -5.97 -19.69
CA GLU A 265 -5.12 -4.53 -20.05
C GLU A 265 -6.37 -3.78 -19.56
N LEU A 266 -7.54 -4.34 -19.83
CA LEU A 266 -8.81 -3.68 -19.52
C LEU A 266 -9.30 -4.00 -18.12
N PRO A 267 -10.05 -3.08 -17.47
CA PRO A 267 -10.67 -3.33 -16.19
C PRO A 267 -11.53 -4.60 -16.21
N ASP A 268 -11.29 -5.48 -15.24
CA ASP A 268 -12.11 -6.65 -14.98
C ASP A 268 -12.37 -6.76 -13.47
N PRO A 269 -13.61 -6.54 -13.02
CA PRO A 269 -13.95 -6.55 -11.59
C PRO A 269 -13.82 -7.93 -10.93
N ASN A 270 -13.66 -8.98 -11.73
CA ASN A 270 -13.47 -10.36 -11.27
C ASN A 270 -12.00 -10.77 -11.23
N PHE A 271 -11.11 -9.97 -11.82
CA PHE A 271 -9.69 -10.32 -11.98
C PHE A 271 -9.50 -11.74 -12.55
N SER A 272 -10.27 -12.09 -13.60
CA SER A 272 -10.48 -13.47 -14.08
C SER A 272 -9.20 -14.19 -14.50
N THR A 273 -8.10 -13.46 -14.74
CA THR A 273 -6.80 -14.02 -15.16
C THR A 273 -5.88 -14.38 -14.01
N VAL A 274 -6.23 -14.02 -12.75
CA VAL A 274 -5.39 -14.23 -11.57
C VAL A 274 -6.24 -14.68 -10.37
N LYS A 275 -5.66 -15.38 -9.42
CA LYS A 275 -6.34 -15.72 -8.15
C LYS A 275 -6.47 -14.48 -7.24
N VAL A 276 -5.41 -13.69 -7.19
CA VAL A 276 -5.34 -12.43 -6.47
C VAL A 276 -4.61 -11.42 -7.34
N PRO A 277 -5.08 -10.17 -7.44
CA PRO A 277 -4.45 -9.14 -8.26
C PRO A 277 -3.27 -8.49 -7.49
N ASN A 278 -2.28 -9.29 -7.11
CA ASN A 278 -1.16 -8.87 -6.27
C ASN A 278 0.17 -9.05 -7.01
N PRO A 279 0.96 -7.99 -7.25
CA PRO A 279 2.27 -8.08 -7.88
C PRO A 279 3.34 -8.77 -7.02
N GLU A 280 3.03 -9.19 -5.80
CA GLU A 280 3.86 -10.09 -5.00
C GLU A 280 3.66 -11.57 -5.39
N ASP A 281 2.51 -11.90 -6.03
CA ASP A 281 2.15 -13.27 -6.40
C ASP A 281 2.78 -13.63 -7.76
N PRO A 282 3.62 -14.67 -7.84
CA PRO A 282 4.14 -15.16 -9.12
C PRO A 282 3.05 -15.50 -10.14
N GLY A 283 1.85 -15.89 -9.69
CA GLY A 283 0.69 -16.16 -10.53
C GLY A 283 0.24 -14.97 -11.36
N ALA A 284 0.47 -13.75 -10.89
CA ALA A 284 0.15 -12.51 -11.61
C ALA A 284 1.04 -12.28 -12.84
N PHE A 285 2.23 -12.90 -12.89
CA PHE A 285 3.22 -12.74 -13.95
C PHE A 285 3.15 -13.77 -15.07
N VAL A 286 2.36 -14.81 -14.95
CA VAL A 286 2.36 -15.96 -15.89
C VAL A 286 2.13 -15.49 -17.34
N LEU A 287 1.12 -14.66 -17.59
CA LEU A 287 0.84 -14.13 -18.93
C LEU A 287 1.90 -13.13 -19.39
N ALA A 288 2.41 -12.33 -18.47
CA ALA A 288 3.43 -11.34 -18.76
C ALA A 288 4.78 -12.00 -19.12
N ILE A 289 5.16 -13.07 -18.44
CA ILE A 289 6.35 -13.88 -18.75
C ILE A 289 6.25 -14.47 -20.16
N LYS A 290 5.09 -15.06 -20.50
CA LYS A 290 4.85 -15.62 -21.84
C LYS A 290 5.01 -14.54 -22.91
N LEU A 291 4.37 -13.38 -22.74
CA LEU A 291 4.49 -12.27 -23.68
C LEU A 291 5.94 -11.75 -23.75
N ALA A 292 6.64 -11.67 -22.62
CA ALA A 292 8.02 -11.20 -22.58
C ALA A 292 8.98 -12.12 -23.35
N ASP A 293 8.78 -13.44 -23.30
CA ASP A 293 9.54 -14.40 -24.09
C ASP A 293 9.23 -14.28 -25.60
N GLU A 294 7.98 -14.01 -25.96
CA GLU A 294 7.56 -13.80 -27.36
C GLU A 294 8.17 -12.53 -27.97
N VAL A 295 8.22 -11.41 -27.21
CA VAL A 295 8.72 -10.12 -27.68
C VAL A 295 10.21 -9.88 -27.39
N GLY A 296 10.86 -10.82 -26.69
CA GLY A 296 12.27 -10.72 -26.31
C GLY A 296 12.57 -9.68 -25.24
N ALA A 297 11.59 -9.29 -24.43
CA ALA A 297 11.79 -8.37 -23.31
C ALA A 297 12.57 -9.06 -22.18
N LYS A 298 13.31 -8.26 -21.40
CA LYS A 298 14.12 -8.75 -20.27
C LYS A 298 13.62 -8.24 -18.91
N VAL A 299 12.60 -7.38 -18.93
CA VAL A 299 12.02 -6.76 -17.73
C VAL A 299 10.50 -6.75 -17.87
N ILE A 300 9.83 -7.10 -16.80
CA ILE A 300 8.37 -7.08 -16.68
C ILE A 300 7.96 -6.23 -15.50
N PHE A 301 6.94 -5.39 -15.68
CA PHE A 301 6.30 -4.60 -14.63
C PHE A 301 4.87 -5.09 -14.40
N ALA A 302 4.46 -5.11 -13.12
CA ALA A 302 3.09 -5.39 -12.72
C ALA A 302 2.66 -4.41 -11.63
N THR A 303 1.46 -3.81 -11.76
CA THR A 303 0.88 -2.96 -10.72
C THR A 303 -0.42 -3.56 -10.21
N ASP A 304 -0.73 -3.37 -8.93
CA ASP A 304 -1.99 -3.80 -8.34
C ASP A 304 -3.18 -2.89 -8.76
N PRO A 305 -4.43 -3.26 -8.43
CA PRO A 305 -5.61 -2.55 -8.94
C PRO A 305 -5.67 -1.05 -8.67
N ASP A 306 -5.19 -0.58 -7.52
CA ASP A 306 -5.12 0.84 -7.16
C ASP A 306 -3.73 1.45 -7.42
N CYS A 307 -2.83 0.69 -8.07
CA CYS A 307 -1.52 1.10 -8.58
C CYS A 307 -0.66 1.86 -7.55
N ASP A 308 -0.75 1.42 -6.29
CA ASP A 308 0.13 1.90 -5.23
C ASP A 308 1.36 0.99 -5.05
N ARG A 309 1.40 -0.18 -5.71
CA ARG A 309 2.50 -1.15 -5.71
C ARG A 309 3.06 -1.40 -7.09
N LEU A 310 4.35 -1.76 -7.12
CA LEU A 310 5.05 -2.20 -8.34
C LEU A 310 5.79 -3.51 -8.09
N GLY A 311 5.45 -4.56 -8.84
CA GLY A 311 6.24 -5.78 -8.95
C GLY A 311 7.12 -5.75 -10.20
N VAL A 312 8.30 -6.35 -10.10
CA VAL A 312 9.27 -6.42 -11.20
C VAL A 312 9.80 -7.83 -11.35
N ALA A 313 9.74 -8.36 -12.56
CA ALA A 313 10.44 -9.59 -12.91
C ALA A 313 11.57 -9.30 -13.91
N VAL A 314 12.70 -10.00 -13.72
CA VAL A 314 13.90 -9.82 -14.54
C VAL A 314 14.35 -11.16 -15.11
N LYS A 315 14.90 -11.13 -16.33
CA LYS A 315 15.48 -12.31 -16.95
C LYS A 315 16.90 -12.53 -16.42
N THR A 316 17.16 -13.71 -15.85
CA THR A 316 18.47 -14.09 -15.35
C THR A 316 19.44 -14.44 -16.47
N GLY A 317 20.73 -14.56 -16.17
CA GLY A 317 21.75 -14.97 -17.12
C GLY A 317 21.53 -16.38 -17.72
N ASN A 318 20.78 -17.24 -17.04
CA ASN A 318 20.42 -18.59 -17.50
C ASN A 318 19.14 -18.60 -18.37
N GLY A 319 18.50 -17.44 -18.56
CA GLY A 319 17.25 -17.31 -19.32
C GLY A 319 15.97 -17.53 -18.52
N ASP A 320 16.06 -17.86 -17.24
CA ASP A 320 14.91 -17.98 -16.34
C ASP A 320 14.38 -16.60 -15.90
N TRP A 321 13.14 -16.56 -15.44
CA TRP A 321 12.57 -15.35 -14.84
C TRP A 321 12.67 -15.37 -13.33
N GLN A 322 13.14 -14.25 -12.76
CA GLN A 322 13.16 -14.02 -11.32
C GLN A 322 12.28 -12.84 -10.96
N LEU A 323 11.29 -13.08 -10.11
CA LEU A 323 10.51 -12.02 -9.48
C LEU A 323 11.36 -11.40 -8.35
N LEU A 324 11.56 -10.08 -8.41
CA LEU A 324 12.26 -9.35 -7.36
C LEU A 324 11.32 -9.11 -6.17
N THR A 325 11.84 -9.24 -4.96
CA THR A 325 11.10 -8.86 -3.75
C THR A 325 10.98 -7.34 -3.63
N GLY A 326 10.00 -6.85 -2.86
CA GLY A 326 9.87 -5.41 -2.61
C GLY A 326 11.13 -4.82 -1.97
N ASN A 327 11.81 -5.57 -1.10
CA ASN A 327 13.10 -5.19 -0.55
C ASN A 327 14.20 -5.04 -1.62
N GLN A 328 14.26 -5.96 -2.57
CA GLN A 328 15.23 -5.90 -3.67
C GLN A 328 14.97 -4.71 -4.58
N ILE A 329 13.70 -4.49 -4.96
CA ILE A 329 13.31 -3.32 -5.76
C ILE A 329 13.63 -2.03 -5.02
N GLY A 330 13.29 -1.93 -3.72
CA GLY A 330 13.58 -0.78 -2.88
C GLY A 330 15.08 -0.48 -2.81
N CYS A 331 15.93 -1.50 -2.63
CA CYS A 331 17.38 -1.34 -2.62
C CYS A 331 17.95 -0.93 -3.99
N VAL A 332 17.43 -1.47 -5.08
CA VAL A 332 17.79 -1.07 -6.46
C VAL A 332 17.51 0.41 -6.68
N LEU A 333 16.28 0.84 -6.38
CA LEU A 333 15.88 2.23 -6.53
C LEU A 333 16.69 3.18 -5.63
N LEU A 334 16.86 2.82 -4.35
CA LEU A 334 17.66 3.60 -3.41
C LEU A 334 19.11 3.77 -3.91
N HIS A 335 19.77 2.65 -4.24
CA HIS A 335 21.14 2.67 -4.72
C HIS A 335 21.28 3.50 -6.01
N TYR A 336 20.38 3.33 -6.96
CA TYR A 336 20.39 4.09 -8.21
C TYR A 336 20.21 5.59 -7.99
N ILE A 337 19.22 6.00 -7.19
CA ILE A 337 18.97 7.41 -6.87
C ILE A 337 20.22 8.04 -6.23
N LEU A 338 20.78 7.39 -5.22
CA LEU A 338 21.91 7.94 -4.47
C LEU A 338 23.19 7.98 -5.30
N SER A 339 23.53 6.88 -5.98
CA SER A 339 24.75 6.79 -6.79
C SER A 339 24.72 7.74 -7.99
N THR A 340 23.56 7.88 -8.65
CA THR A 340 23.42 8.75 -9.82
C THR A 340 23.49 10.22 -9.40
N LYS A 341 22.76 10.61 -8.34
CA LYS A 341 22.82 11.98 -7.80
C LYS A 341 24.21 12.33 -7.28
N GLN A 342 24.92 11.38 -6.68
CA GLN A 342 26.30 11.60 -6.25
C GLN A 342 27.24 11.85 -7.44
N LYS A 343 27.14 11.04 -8.50
CA LYS A 343 27.91 11.22 -9.74
C LYS A 343 27.64 12.56 -10.42
N GLN A 344 26.39 13.04 -10.36
CA GLN A 344 25.96 14.34 -10.90
C GLN A 344 26.31 15.51 -9.98
N GLY A 345 26.78 15.27 -8.75
CA GLY A 345 27.01 16.34 -7.76
C GLY A 345 25.73 16.97 -7.22
N THR A 346 24.57 16.30 -7.38
CA THR A 346 23.24 16.79 -6.97
C THR A 346 22.70 16.10 -5.71
N LEU A 347 23.49 15.22 -5.09
CA LEU A 347 23.11 14.58 -3.82
C LEU A 347 23.15 15.61 -2.67
N PRO A 348 22.01 15.91 -2.01
CA PRO A 348 21.98 16.90 -0.95
C PRO A 348 22.71 16.41 0.31
N LYS A 349 23.38 17.31 1.00
CA LYS A 349 24.14 16.98 2.23
C LYS A 349 23.25 16.52 3.38
N ASN A 350 22.00 16.96 3.41
CA ASN A 350 20.98 16.59 4.39
C ASN A 350 19.98 15.59 3.80
N GLY A 351 20.41 14.77 2.85
CA GLY A 351 19.56 13.77 2.21
C GLY A 351 19.04 12.74 3.22
N ALA A 352 17.78 12.37 3.09
CA ALA A 352 17.13 11.36 3.92
C ALA A 352 16.39 10.33 3.07
N ALA A 353 16.50 9.07 3.49
CA ALA A 353 15.66 7.97 3.02
C ALA A 353 14.84 7.41 4.18
N VAL A 354 13.68 6.83 3.88
CA VAL A 354 12.75 6.33 4.90
C VAL A 354 12.31 4.92 4.55
N LYS A 355 12.28 4.01 5.53
CA LYS A 355 11.77 2.65 5.34
C LYS A 355 10.93 2.19 6.53
N SER A 356 10.12 1.13 6.34
CA SER A 356 9.47 0.47 7.48
C SER A 356 10.51 -0.28 8.34
N ILE A 357 10.22 -0.46 9.63
CA ILE A 357 11.08 -1.24 10.56
C ILE A 357 11.29 -2.69 10.11
N VAL A 358 10.39 -3.23 9.28
CA VAL A 358 10.46 -4.60 8.77
C VAL A 358 11.01 -4.70 7.34
N SER A 359 11.40 -3.58 6.75
CA SER A 359 12.14 -3.56 5.48
C SER A 359 13.62 -3.89 5.71
N THR A 360 14.29 -4.37 4.68
CA THR A 360 15.66 -4.89 4.72
C THR A 360 16.69 -3.96 5.34
N SER A 361 17.60 -4.52 6.13
CA SER A 361 18.77 -3.80 6.65
C SER A 361 19.82 -3.47 5.56
N LEU A 362 19.72 -4.08 4.37
CA LEU A 362 20.56 -3.73 3.22
C LEU A 362 20.43 -2.25 2.87
N ALA A 363 19.21 -1.70 2.94
CA ALA A 363 18.96 -0.30 2.68
C ALA A 363 19.73 0.65 3.64
N ASN A 364 19.91 0.27 4.91
CA ASN A 364 20.72 1.05 5.86
C ASN A 364 22.19 1.11 5.42
N LYS A 365 22.76 -0.03 4.96
CA LYS A 365 24.14 -0.07 4.46
C LYS A 365 24.31 0.78 3.21
N ILE A 366 23.37 0.69 2.26
CA ILE A 366 23.38 1.50 1.05
C ILE A 366 23.32 2.99 1.40
N ALA A 367 22.34 3.43 2.19
CA ALA A 367 22.23 4.84 2.56
C ALA A 367 23.50 5.37 3.25
N ALA A 368 24.04 4.60 4.21
CA ALA A 368 25.25 4.96 4.94
C ALA A 368 26.49 5.13 4.01
N SER A 369 26.63 4.30 2.96
CA SER A 369 27.74 4.40 2.01
C SER A 369 27.74 5.70 1.20
N PHE A 370 26.58 6.34 1.08
CA PHE A 370 26.42 7.66 0.42
C PHE A 370 26.30 8.83 1.40
N GLY A 371 26.42 8.58 2.70
CA GLY A 371 26.26 9.61 3.74
C GLY A 371 24.82 10.12 3.89
N VAL A 372 23.84 9.32 3.48
CA VAL A 372 22.41 9.62 3.58
C VAL A 372 21.85 9.01 4.85
N GLU A 373 21.06 9.77 5.61
CA GLU A 373 20.40 9.29 6.81
C GLU A 373 19.21 8.40 6.48
N MET A 374 19.16 7.21 7.10
CA MET A 374 18.04 6.28 6.96
C MET A 374 17.14 6.38 8.18
N PHE A 375 15.91 6.81 7.98
CA PHE A 375 14.86 6.84 8.99
C PHE A 375 14.02 5.57 8.94
N GLU A 376 13.68 5.05 10.12
CA GLU A 376 12.76 3.92 10.25
C GLU A 376 11.39 4.40 10.75
N THR A 377 10.31 3.82 10.22
CA THR A 377 8.93 4.07 10.66
C THR A 377 8.21 2.75 10.97
N LEU A 378 7.11 2.81 11.69
CA LEU A 378 6.21 1.66 11.78
C LEU A 378 5.70 1.26 10.38
N THR A 379 5.18 0.04 10.25
CA THR A 379 4.54 -0.43 9.02
C THR A 379 3.28 0.37 8.71
N GLY A 380 3.15 0.78 7.47
CA GLY A 380 2.08 1.62 6.94
C GLY A 380 2.64 2.90 6.35
N PHE A 381 2.43 3.09 5.04
CA PHE A 381 3.07 4.15 4.27
C PHE A 381 2.72 5.56 4.75
N LYS A 382 1.59 5.71 5.48
CA LYS A 382 1.22 6.96 6.14
C LYS A 382 2.34 7.51 7.06
N PHE A 383 3.08 6.64 7.75
CA PHE A 383 4.19 7.07 8.59
C PHE A 383 5.38 7.59 7.79
N ILE A 384 5.57 7.08 6.55
CA ILE A 384 6.53 7.66 5.60
C ILE A 384 6.01 9.03 5.15
N GLY A 385 4.71 9.15 4.84
CA GLY A 385 4.06 10.42 4.51
C GLY A 385 4.20 11.47 5.63
N GLU A 386 3.95 11.07 6.88
CA GLU A 386 4.16 11.93 8.06
C GLU A 386 5.62 12.39 8.19
N LYS A 387 6.58 11.50 7.92
CA LYS A 387 8.00 11.84 7.95
C LYS A 387 8.38 12.84 6.86
N ILE A 388 7.82 12.69 5.66
CA ILE A 388 8.00 13.67 4.56
C ILE A 388 7.45 15.04 4.98
N GLN A 389 6.25 15.08 5.58
CA GLN A 389 5.66 16.31 6.07
C GLN A 389 6.53 16.96 7.14
N GLN A 390 7.03 16.18 8.11
CA GLN A 390 7.94 16.66 9.14
C GLN A 390 9.20 17.29 8.54
N PHE A 391 9.79 16.68 7.52
CA PHE A 391 10.97 17.24 6.85
C PHE A 391 10.66 18.56 6.14
N GLN A 392 9.50 18.69 5.51
CA GLN A 392 9.08 19.93 4.87
C GLN A 392 8.81 21.05 5.88
N ASP A 393 8.12 20.74 6.98
CA ASP A 393 7.77 21.73 8.01
C ASP A 393 9.00 22.27 8.75
N THR A 394 9.99 21.40 8.98
CA THR A 394 11.21 21.77 9.73
C THR A 394 12.37 22.21 8.85
N GLY A 395 12.35 21.92 7.55
CA GLY A 395 13.49 22.11 6.66
C GLY A 395 14.73 21.28 7.04
N SER A 396 14.58 20.27 7.92
CA SER A 396 15.70 19.52 8.49
C SER A 396 16.39 18.63 7.47
N HIS A 397 15.60 17.96 6.60
CA HIS A 397 16.11 17.00 5.64
C HIS A 397 15.46 17.16 4.27
N THR A 398 16.18 16.71 3.25
CA THR A 398 15.67 16.56 1.88
C THR A 398 15.29 15.10 1.67
N PHE A 399 13.99 14.83 1.53
CA PHE A 399 13.51 13.48 1.24
C PHE A 399 13.96 13.04 -0.16
N LEU A 400 14.57 11.86 -0.25
CA LEU A 400 15.07 11.29 -1.50
C LEU A 400 14.28 10.07 -1.95
N PHE A 401 13.95 9.17 -1.00
CA PHE A 401 13.26 7.93 -1.29
C PHE A 401 12.66 7.31 -0.03
N GLY A 402 11.49 6.69 -0.19
CA GLY A 402 10.86 5.89 0.87
C GLY A 402 10.25 4.61 0.31
N PHE A 403 10.28 3.52 1.12
CA PHE A 403 9.71 2.26 0.69
C PHE A 403 9.28 1.34 1.83
N GLU A 404 8.40 0.41 1.49
CA GLU A 404 8.02 -0.74 2.32
C GLU A 404 8.34 -2.04 1.59
N GLU A 405 8.62 -3.10 2.34
CA GLU A 405 8.89 -4.44 1.83
C GLU A 405 7.73 -5.02 1.00
N SER A 406 6.53 -4.49 1.22
CA SER A 406 5.30 -4.87 0.53
C SER A 406 5.10 -4.17 -0.82
N TYR A 407 6.19 -3.92 -1.55
CA TYR A 407 6.19 -3.41 -2.94
C TYR A 407 5.69 -1.97 -3.09
N GLY A 408 5.71 -1.18 -2.02
CA GLY A 408 5.36 0.24 -2.03
C GLY A 408 6.59 1.14 -2.05
N PHE A 409 6.64 2.09 -3.00
CA PHE A 409 7.79 2.97 -3.22
C PHE A 409 7.34 4.41 -3.48
N LEU A 410 8.18 5.38 -3.09
CA LEU A 410 7.95 6.80 -3.34
C LEU A 410 9.28 7.55 -3.38
N SER A 411 9.48 8.42 -4.40
CA SER A 411 10.61 9.35 -4.47
C SER A 411 10.18 10.82 -4.56
N SER A 412 8.86 11.08 -4.51
CA SER A 412 8.30 12.43 -4.60
C SER A 412 7.89 12.98 -3.24
N THR A 413 7.71 14.29 -3.18
CA THR A 413 7.12 14.99 -2.04
C THR A 413 5.74 15.58 -2.34
N PHE A 414 5.25 15.45 -3.55
CA PHE A 414 3.92 15.93 -3.96
C PHE A 414 2.82 14.87 -3.79
N VAL A 415 3.20 13.60 -3.58
CA VAL A 415 2.36 12.47 -3.16
C VAL A 415 2.72 12.08 -1.72
N ARG A 416 1.79 11.53 -0.96
CA ARG A 416 1.98 11.10 0.44
C ARG A 416 1.64 9.63 0.69
N ASP A 417 1.44 8.86 -0.37
CA ASP A 417 1.28 7.41 -0.33
C ASP A 417 2.20 6.78 -1.38
N LYS A 418 2.23 5.47 -1.44
CA LYS A 418 2.97 4.68 -2.43
C LYS A 418 2.55 5.08 -3.85
N ASP A 419 3.51 5.12 -4.76
CA ASP A 419 3.31 5.57 -6.13
C ASP A 419 3.89 4.57 -7.13
N GLY A 420 3.04 3.69 -7.65
CA GLY A 420 3.42 2.71 -8.66
C GLY A 420 3.76 3.33 -10.01
N VAL A 421 3.25 4.53 -10.32
CA VAL A 421 3.57 5.26 -11.56
C VAL A 421 4.98 5.82 -11.47
N ASN A 422 5.33 6.48 -10.36
CA ASN A 422 6.68 6.97 -10.07
C ASN A 422 7.70 5.81 -10.01
N ALA A 423 7.36 4.73 -9.33
CA ALA A 423 8.23 3.55 -9.22
C ALA A 423 8.47 2.92 -10.60
N SER A 424 7.44 2.85 -11.47
CA SER A 424 7.57 2.33 -12.84
C SER A 424 8.51 3.19 -13.69
N LEU A 425 8.42 4.51 -13.59
CA LEU A 425 9.36 5.43 -14.24
C LEU A 425 10.80 5.14 -13.80
N LEU A 426 11.06 5.13 -12.51
CA LEU A 426 12.41 4.98 -11.98
C LEU A 426 13.02 3.62 -12.27
N ILE A 427 12.27 2.53 -12.15
CA ILE A 427 12.82 1.20 -12.45
C ILE A 427 13.07 1.02 -13.96
N ALA A 428 12.28 1.66 -14.81
CA ALA A 428 12.53 1.71 -16.25
C ALA A 428 13.79 2.51 -16.58
N GLU A 429 14.04 3.61 -15.89
CA GLU A 429 15.28 4.39 -15.99
C GLU A 429 16.49 3.56 -15.56
N VAL A 430 16.40 2.82 -14.42
CA VAL A 430 17.46 1.89 -13.99
C VAL A 430 17.74 0.84 -15.07
N ALA A 431 16.68 0.20 -15.62
CA ALA A 431 16.83 -0.81 -16.65
C ALA A 431 17.48 -0.25 -17.93
N CYS A 432 17.12 0.99 -18.31
CA CYS A 432 17.71 1.70 -19.44
C CYS A 432 19.21 2.00 -19.19
N ALA A 433 19.54 2.48 -17.99
CA ALA A 433 20.93 2.76 -17.60
C ALA A 433 21.80 1.48 -17.57
N CYS A 434 21.22 0.35 -17.17
CA CYS A 434 21.88 -0.95 -17.24
C CYS A 434 22.12 -1.37 -18.70
N ALA A 435 21.11 -1.26 -19.55
CA ALA A 435 21.20 -1.63 -20.96
C ALA A 435 22.26 -0.80 -21.69
N ALA A 436 22.33 0.51 -21.44
CA ALA A 436 23.36 1.40 -22.00
C ALA A 436 24.79 1.00 -21.57
N GLN A 437 24.95 0.33 -20.43
CA GLN A 437 26.22 -0.21 -19.95
C GLN A 437 26.48 -1.66 -20.40
N GLY A 438 25.58 -2.26 -21.17
CA GLY A 438 25.69 -3.64 -21.63
C GLY A 438 25.42 -4.70 -20.56
N ILE A 439 24.79 -4.32 -19.45
CA ILE A 439 24.39 -5.24 -18.36
C ILE A 439 22.86 -5.32 -18.25
N THR A 440 22.36 -6.34 -17.57
CA THR A 440 20.93 -6.48 -17.28
C THR A 440 20.57 -5.86 -15.93
N LEU A 441 19.28 -5.60 -15.69
CA LEU A 441 18.80 -5.21 -14.35
C LEU A 441 19.08 -6.33 -13.32
N TYR A 442 19.08 -7.59 -13.73
CA TYR A 442 19.50 -8.72 -12.87
C TYR A 442 20.96 -8.57 -12.44
N ASP A 443 21.87 -8.26 -13.38
CA ASP A 443 23.30 -8.06 -13.06
C ASP A 443 23.51 -6.90 -12.09
N TYR A 444 22.70 -5.84 -12.22
CA TYR A 444 22.73 -4.71 -11.30
C TYR A 444 22.30 -5.10 -9.88
N VAL A 445 21.22 -5.89 -9.73
CA VAL A 445 20.84 -6.47 -8.43
C VAL A 445 21.98 -7.28 -7.83
N GLN A 446 22.61 -8.15 -8.64
CA GLN A 446 23.73 -8.96 -8.18
C GLN A 446 24.97 -8.12 -7.81
N SER A 447 25.19 -6.98 -8.46
CA SER A 447 26.28 -6.07 -8.12
C SER A 447 26.09 -5.45 -6.73
N ILE A 448 24.87 -5.05 -6.39
CA ILE A 448 24.52 -4.54 -5.05
C ILE A 448 24.80 -5.60 -3.98
N PHE A 449 24.40 -6.86 -4.22
CA PHE A 449 24.68 -7.94 -3.26
C PHE A 449 26.19 -8.23 -3.12
N ARG A 450 26.95 -8.18 -4.19
CA ARG A 450 28.42 -8.34 -4.12
C ARG A 450 29.10 -7.23 -3.33
N GLU A 451 28.58 -6.02 -3.40
CA GLU A 451 29.14 -4.84 -2.73
C GLU A 451 28.78 -4.80 -1.23
N TYR A 452 27.50 -5.08 -0.90
CA TYR A 452 26.98 -4.86 0.47
C TYR A 452 26.75 -6.15 1.26
N GLY A 453 26.86 -7.31 0.63
CA GLY A 453 26.52 -8.62 1.18
C GLY A 453 25.13 -9.10 0.77
N TYR A 454 24.87 -10.40 0.98
CA TYR A 454 23.59 -11.04 0.64
C TYR A 454 22.62 -10.94 1.80
N PHE A 455 21.48 -10.31 1.56
CA PHE A 455 20.37 -10.19 2.51
C PHE A 455 19.21 -11.05 2.04
N VAL A 456 18.61 -11.79 2.97
CA VAL A 456 17.44 -12.64 2.72
C VAL A 456 16.37 -12.30 3.74
N GLU A 457 15.21 -11.91 3.24
CA GLU A 457 14.03 -11.61 4.05
C GLU A 457 12.92 -12.62 3.74
N LYS A 458 12.23 -13.05 4.78
CA LYS A 458 11.02 -13.87 4.68
C LYS A 458 9.98 -13.41 5.68
N VAL A 459 8.73 -13.47 5.23
CA VAL A 459 7.55 -13.23 6.07
C VAL A 459 6.77 -14.52 6.21
N VAL A 460 6.48 -14.91 7.44
CA VAL A 460 5.60 -16.02 7.76
C VAL A 460 4.33 -15.46 8.38
N SER A 461 3.19 -15.98 7.97
CA SER A 461 1.90 -15.63 8.55
C SER A 461 1.28 -16.86 9.20
N LYS A 462 1.12 -16.82 10.52
CA LYS A 462 0.45 -17.88 11.30
C LYS A 462 -0.95 -17.43 11.64
N THR A 463 -1.96 -18.13 11.11
CA THR A 463 -3.36 -17.94 11.50
C THR A 463 -3.66 -18.82 12.70
N LEU A 464 -4.30 -18.25 13.72
CA LEU A 464 -4.72 -18.93 14.94
C LEU A 464 -6.24 -19.16 14.85
N PRO A 465 -6.70 -20.35 14.42
CA PRO A 465 -8.11 -20.57 14.15
C PRO A 465 -8.95 -20.68 15.43
N GLY A 466 -10.26 -20.40 15.30
CA GLY A 466 -11.25 -20.57 16.37
C GLY A 466 -11.56 -19.32 17.17
N LYS A 467 -12.55 -19.42 18.05
CA LYS A 467 -13.03 -18.30 18.89
C LYS A 467 -11.93 -17.75 19.82
N ASP A 468 -10.98 -18.61 20.20
CA ASP A 468 -9.89 -18.25 21.13
C ASP A 468 -8.64 -17.71 20.42
N GLY A 469 -8.64 -17.66 19.09
CA GLY A 469 -7.47 -17.25 18.31
C GLY A 469 -6.94 -15.85 18.66
N LEU A 470 -7.84 -14.88 18.88
CA LEU A 470 -7.47 -13.53 19.34
C LEU A 470 -6.88 -13.53 20.76
N SER A 471 -7.44 -14.35 21.67
CA SER A 471 -6.92 -14.48 23.04
C SER A 471 -5.54 -15.12 23.03
N ARG A 472 -5.37 -16.20 22.26
CA ARG A 472 -4.07 -16.88 22.08
C ARG A 472 -3.02 -15.94 21.50
N MET A 473 -3.37 -15.15 20.51
CA MET A 473 -2.46 -14.14 19.93
C MET A 473 -1.97 -13.15 20.99
N LYS A 474 -2.86 -12.65 21.86
CA LYS A 474 -2.51 -11.74 22.96
C LYS A 474 -1.62 -12.42 24.00
N GLU A 475 -1.87 -13.69 24.32
CA GLU A 475 -1.03 -14.49 25.23
C GLU A 475 0.39 -14.66 24.69
N ILE A 476 0.55 -15.05 23.40
CA ILE A 476 1.84 -15.17 22.75
C ILE A 476 2.61 -13.83 22.83
N MET A 477 1.97 -12.73 22.45
CA MET A 477 2.62 -11.42 22.49
C MET A 477 2.98 -10.98 23.92
N LYS A 478 2.16 -11.34 24.90
CA LYS A 478 2.43 -11.07 26.32
C LYS A 478 3.63 -11.89 26.79
N ASP A 479 3.65 -13.19 26.53
CA ASP A 479 4.74 -14.07 26.95
C ASP A 479 6.08 -13.65 26.33
N LEU A 480 6.13 -13.40 25.02
CA LEU A 480 7.33 -12.89 24.34
C LEU A 480 7.82 -11.55 24.90
N ARG A 481 6.93 -10.75 25.47
CA ARG A 481 7.26 -9.45 26.08
C ARG A 481 7.78 -9.59 27.50
N GLU A 482 7.27 -10.54 28.25
CA GLU A 482 7.69 -10.85 29.61
C GLU A 482 8.96 -11.71 29.62
N ASN A 483 9.07 -12.64 28.69
CA ASN A 483 10.16 -13.63 28.55
C ASN A 483 10.82 -13.57 27.17
N PRO A 484 11.45 -12.45 26.78
CA PRO A 484 12.08 -12.34 25.47
C PRO A 484 13.19 -13.40 25.28
N PRO A 485 13.33 -13.99 24.09
CA PRO A 485 14.38 -14.95 23.82
C PRO A 485 15.75 -14.28 24.01
N LYS A 486 16.70 -14.99 24.63
CA LYS A 486 18.08 -14.53 24.77
C LYS A 486 18.96 -14.90 23.58
N GLU A 487 18.53 -15.91 22.84
CA GLU A 487 19.22 -16.47 21.71
C GLU A 487 18.20 -17.06 20.71
N LEU A 488 18.46 -16.91 19.42
CA LEU A 488 17.70 -17.53 18.34
C LEU A 488 18.67 -18.12 17.32
N CYS A 489 18.53 -19.39 17.01
CA CYS A 489 19.38 -20.10 16.04
C CYS A 489 20.88 -19.92 16.32
N GLY A 490 21.31 -20.03 17.59
CA GLY A 490 22.70 -19.86 17.98
C GLY A 490 23.21 -18.41 17.97
N MET A 491 22.38 -17.43 17.66
CA MET A 491 22.71 -16.00 17.67
C MET A 491 22.15 -15.32 18.92
N LYS A 492 22.99 -14.59 19.64
CA LYS A 492 22.57 -13.78 20.79
C LYS A 492 21.60 -12.69 20.35
N VAL A 493 20.52 -12.48 21.12
CA VAL A 493 19.69 -11.29 21.04
C VAL A 493 20.44 -10.12 21.67
N THR A 494 20.82 -9.16 20.87
CA THR A 494 21.63 -8.00 21.30
C THR A 494 20.78 -6.84 21.81
N ALA A 495 19.54 -6.73 21.32
CA ALA A 495 18.56 -5.77 21.84
C ALA A 495 17.12 -6.25 21.56
N VAL A 496 16.19 -5.78 22.40
CA VAL A 496 14.76 -5.95 22.23
C VAL A 496 14.11 -4.58 22.08
N ARG A 497 13.36 -4.36 20.98
CA ARG A 497 12.52 -3.19 20.80
C ARG A 497 11.07 -3.61 21.07
N ASP A 498 10.47 -3.05 22.12
CA ASP A 498 9.06 -3.21 22.46
C ASP A 498 8.32 -1.92 22.11
N TYR A 499 7.70 -1.90 20.94
CA TYR A 499 7.02 -0.70 20.45
C TYR A 499 5.73 -0.41 21.21
N LEU A 500 5.14 -1.39 21.93
CA LEU A 500 3.99 -1.12 22.80
C LEU A 500 4.40 -0.31 24.03
N LYS A 501 5.58 -0.63 24.60
CA LYS A 501 6.18 0.14 25.68
C LYS A 501 6.90 1.40 25.18
N GLY A 502 7.27 1.44 23.89
CA GLY A 502 8.06 2.51 23.30
C GLY A 502 9.54 2.46 23.70
N THR A 503 10.08 1.27 24.03
CA THR A 503 11.42 1.08 24.56
C THR A 503 12.30 0.16 23.71
N ARG A 504 13.59 0.47 23.63
CA ARG A 504 14.66 -0.41 23.16
C ARG A 504 15.57 -0.73 24.34
N THR A 505 15.72 -2.02 24.64
CA THR A 505 16.59 -2.51 25.73
C THR A 505 17.78 -3.26 25.13
N ALA A 506 19.00 -2.78 25.42
CA ALA A 506 20.26 -3.40 25.00
C ALA A 506 21.25 -3.38 26.19
N ASP A 507 21.85 -4.51 26.52
CA ASP A 507 22.82 -4.65 27.62
C ASP A 507 22.39 -3.97 28.93
N GLY A 508 21.10 -4.10 29.28
CA GLY A 508 20.48 -3.52 30.48
C GLY A 508 20.17 -2.02 30.41
N LYS A 509 20.53 -1.34 29.32
CA LYS A 509 20.14 0.06 29.08
C LYS A 509 18.81 0.12 28.36
N VAL A 510 17.95 1.03 28.80
CA VAL A 510 16.64 1.27 28.19
C VAL A 510 16.62 2.65 27.56
N GLU A 511 16.30 2.69 26.28
CA GLU A 511 16.19 3.91 25.47
C GLU A 511 14.80 3.98 24.83
N PRO A 512 14.25 5.18 24.52
CA PRO A 512 13.01 5.28 23.76
C PRO A 512 13.22 4.81 22.32
N THR A 513 12.20 4.17 21.71
CA THR A 513 12.22 3.82 20.28
C THR A 513 12.07 5.03 19.37
N GLY A 514 11.53 6.15 19.87
CA GLY A 514 11.23 7.35 19.09
C GLY A 514 10.07 7.19 18.10
N LEU A 515 9.36 6.06 18.12
CA LEU A 515 8.22 5.76 17.25
C LEU A 515 6.91 5.67 18.04
N PRO A 516 5.76 5.85 17.38
CA PRO A 516 4.46 5.70 18.02
C PRO A 516 4.28 4.31 18.64
N LYS A 517 3.37 4.20 19.62
CA LYS A 517 3.05 2.90 20.24
C LYS A 517 2.36 1.97 19.25
N SER A 518 2.84 0.74 19.20
CA SER A 518 2.27 -0.34 18.36
C SER A 518 2.55 -1.69 19.00
N ASP A 519 1.64 -2.64 18.86
CA ASP A 519 1.85 -4.01 19.39
C ASP A 519 2.82 -4.78 18.47
N VAL A 520 4.10 -4.44 18.56
CA VAL A 520 5.20 -5.04 17.78
C VAL A 520 6.38 -5.31 18.70
N LEU A 521 6.99 -6.48 18.55
CA LEU A 521 8.25 -6.86 19.16
C LEU A 521 9.31 -7.08 18.10
N TYR A 522 10.51 -6.57 18.32
CA TYR A 522 11.62 -6.67 17.39
C TYR A 522 12.88 -7.10 18.14
N PHE A 523 13.47 -8.21 17.75
CA PHE A 523 14.66 -8.82 18.33
C PHE A 523 15.85 -8.56 17.42
N GLU A 524 16.75 -7.68 17.84
CA GLU A 524 18.03 -7.45 17.17
C GLU A 524 18.97 -8.62 17.51
N LEU A 525 19.56 -9.23 16.49
CA LEU A 525 20.49 -10.35 16.63
C LEU A 525 21.90 -9.91 16.22
N GLU A 526 22.87 -10.75 16.58
CA GLU A 526 24.25 -10.56 16.15
C GLU A 526 24.38 -10.40 14.63
N LYS A 527 25.41 -9.67 14.20
CA LYS A 527 25.74 -9.41 12.78
C LYS A 527 24.64 -8.67 11.99
N GLY A 528 23.72 -7.96 12.68
CA GLY A 528 22.66 -7.19 12.05
C GLY A 528 21.50 -8.04 11.49
N ASN A 529 21.39 -9.30 11.91
CA ASN A 529 20.20 -10.12 11.70
C ASN A 529 19.09 -9.68 12.65
N TRP A 530 17.85 -9.97 12.33
CA TRP A 530 16.74 -9.64 13.21
C TRP A 530 15.47 -10.46 12.93
N VAL A 531 14.62 -10.49 13.94
CA VAL A 531 13.28 -11.09 13.89
C VAL A 531 12.28 -10.07 14.43
N CYS A 532 11.15 -9.90 13.73
CA CYS A 532 10.06 -9.03 14.18
C CYS A 532 8.75 -9.81 14.22
N VAL A 533 8.04 -9.66 15.34
CA VAL A 533 6.72 -10.29 15.58
C VAL A 533 5.66 -9.20 15.64
N ARG A 534 4.63 -9.33 14.81
CA ARG A 534 3.55 -8.37 14.69
C ARG A 534 2.19 -9.07 14.57
N PRO A 535 1.28 -8.91 15.55
CA PRO A 535 -0.08 -9.39 15.44
C PRO A 535 -0.89 -8.53 14.45
N SER A 536 -1.91 -9.13 13.83
CA SER A 536 -2.93 -8.39 13.09
C SER A 536 -3.85 -7.66 14.07
N GLY A 537 -4.26 -6.44 13.74
CA GLY A 537 -5.24 -5.69 14.53
C GLY A 537 -6.68 -6.15 14.36
N THR A 538 -6.98 -6.91 13.30
CA THR A 538 -8.36 -7.24 12.88
C THR A 538 -8.62 -8.73 12.73
N GLU A 539 -7.60 -9.55 12.60
CA GLU A 539 -7.68 -10.99 12.36
C GLU A 539 -6.83 -11.75 13.38
N PRO A 540 -7.19 -12.99 13.77
CA PRO A 540 -6.37 -13.83 14.64
C PRO A 540 -5.15 -14.37 13.88
N LYS A 541 -4.22 -13.49 13.54
CA LYS A 541 -3.07 -13.74 12.68
C LYS A 541 -1.83 -13.02 13.20
N ILE A 542 -0.72 -13.72 13.31
CA ILE A 542 0.60 -13.16 13.65
C ILE A 542 1.48 -13.23 12.40
N LYS A 543 2.13 -12.11 12.09
CA LYS A 543 3.21 -12.05 11.10
C LYS A 543 4.56 -12.10 11.80
N LEU A 544 5.41 -12.95 11.28
CA LEU A 544 6.80 -13.07 11.67
C LEU A 544 7.67 -12.63 10.49
N TYR A 545 8.50 -11.62 10.69
CA TYR A 545 9.47 -11.15 9.71
C TYR A 545 10.85 -11.60 10.15
N VAL A 546 11.60 -12.18 9.23
CA VAL A 546 12.98 -12.67 9.46
C VAL A 546 13.89 -12.03 8.44
N ASN A 547 14.95 -11.37 8.91
CA ASN A 547 16.00 -10.81 8.06
C ASN A 547 17.36 -11.41 8.46
N THR A 548 18.06 -11.93 7.48
CA THR A 548 19.42 -12.48 7.65
C THR A 548 20.36 -11.90 6.62
N ASN A 549 21.65 -11.88 6.94
CA ASN A 549 22.69 -11.49 6.01
C ASN A 549 23.95 -12.34 6.17
N ALA A 550 24.63 -12.55 5.06
CA ALA A 550 25.94 -13.21 4.99
C ALA A 550 26.76 -12.67 3.82
N SER A 551 28.04 -13.03 3.76
CA SER A 551 28.92 -12.71 2.62
C SER A 551 28.62 -13.55 1.37
N ASP A 552 27.97 -14.70 1.55
CA ASP A 552 27.60 -15.65 0.50
C ASP A 552 26.08 -15.84 0.47
N LYS A 553 25.52 -16.06 -0.74
CA LYS A 553 24.09 -16.22 -0.94
C LYS A 553 23.54 -17.48 -0.26
N ALA A 554 24.23 -18.62 -0.44
CA ALA A 554 23.78 -19.90 0.10
C ALA A 554 23.79 -19.89 1.64
N ASP A 555 24.79 -19.27 2.23
CA ASP A 555 24.88 -19.07 3.69
C ASP A 555 23.76 -18.18 4.21
N ALA A 556 23.43 -17.09 3.51
CA ALA A 556 22.34 -16.19 3.89
C ALA A 556 20.98 -16.90 3.81
N GLU A 557 20.74 -17.68 2.74
CA GLU A 557 19.51 -18.47 2.54
C GLU A 557 19.37 -19.57 3.60
N LYS A 558 20.45 -20.31 3.88
CA LYS A 558 20.47 -21.33 4.92
C LYS A 558 20.19 -20.73 6.30
N LEU A 559 20.92 -19.66 6.65
CA LEU A 559 20.71 -18.97 7.93
C LEU A 559 19.27 -18.47 8.06
N ASN A 560 18.66 -17.95 6.98
CA ASN A 560 17.28 -17.51 6.98
C ASN A 560 16.31 -18.67 7.23
N ALA A 561 16.53 -19.81 6.57
CA ALA A 561 15.71 -21.00 6.76
C ALA A 561 15.78 -21.51 8.22
N ASP A 562 16.98 -21.58 8.79
CA ASP A 562 17.20 -22.05 10.16
C ASP A 562 16.60 -21.08 11.19
N LEU A 563 16.84 -19.77 11.02
CA LEU A 563 16.29 -18.73 11.90
C LEU A 563 14.76 -18.66 11.83
N ARG A 564 14.19 -18.89 10.64
CA ARG A 564 12.74 -18.95 10.46
C ARG A 564 12.13 -20.06 11.29
N VAL A 565 12.67 -21.27 11.21
CA VAL A 565 12.19 -22.43 12.00
C VAL A 565 12.28 -22.15 13.50
N ALA A 566 13.42 -21.63 13.96
CA ALA A 566 13.61 -21.27 15.36
C ALA A 566 12.63 -20.17 15.84
N SER A 567 12.28 -19.24 14.96
CA SER A 567 11.37 -18.14 15.28
C SER A 567 9.89 -18.53 15.20
N GLU A 568 9.53 -19.46 14.30
CA GLU A 568 8.16 -20.00 14.24
C GLU A 568 7.80 -20.73 15.56
N ALA A 569 8.76 -21.40 16.20
CA ALA A 569 8.59 -22.02 17.50
C ALA A 569 8.24 -21.03 18.63
N LEU A 570 8.56 -19.75 18.47
CA LEU A 570 8.14 -18.69 19.42
C LEU A 570 6.63 -18.45 19.42
N LEU A 571 5.93 -18.91 18.38
CA LEU A 571 4.51 -18.68 18.18
C LEU A 571 3.65 -19.89 18.62
N ASP A 572 4.27 -20.97 19.12
CA ASP A 572 3.60 -22.17 19.62
C ASP A 572 3.28 -22.02 21.11
#